data_f7cfa6a2da14dd0d0bb98c9381538562
#
_entry.id   f7cfa6a2da14dd0d0bb98c9381538562
#
_cell.length_a   1.000
_cell.length_b   1.000
_cell.length_c   1.000
_cell.angle_alpha   90.00
_cell.angle_beta   90.00
_cell.angle_gamma   90.00
#
_symmetry.space_group_name_H-M   'P 1'
#
loop_
_entity.id
_entity.type
_entity.pdbx_description
1 polymer ?
#
loop_
_entity_poly.entity_id
_entity_poly.type
_entity_poly.pdbx_seq_one_letter_code
_entity_poly.pdbx_strand_id
1 'polypeptide(L)'
;FPESFFAEGKLQNNVSFSRKNVLRGLHAEPWDKYISVADGGKVLGTWVDLREGESFGNTYQTVIDASKGIFVPRGVANGFQVLSDFVAYSYLVNDYWALELKPKYAFVNYADPSLDIQWENLEEAEVSEADKNHPLLKDVKPLRKEDL
;
A
#
# COMPACT_ATOMS: atom_id res chain seq x y z
N PHE A 1 -8.93 -14.48 5.89
CA PHE A 1 -9.46 -13.18 6.33
C PHE A 1 -9.74 -13.24 7.82
N PRO A 2 -9.28 -12.23 8.61
CA PRO A 2 -9.75 -12.09 9.98
C PRO A 2 -11.27 -11.81 10.00
N GLU A 3 -12.00 -12.35 10.97
CA GLU A 3 -13.45 -12.07 11.13
C GLU A 3 -13.72 -10.57 11.25
N SER A 4 -12.81 -9.83 11.90
CA SER A 4 -12.89 -8.37 12.02
C SER A 4 -12.96 -7.61 10.70
N PHE A 5 -12.46 -8.20 9.60
CA PHE A 5 -12.54 -7.58 8.28
C PHE A 5 -13.99 -7.35 7.83
N PHE A 6 -14.91 -8.21 8.26
CA PHE A 6 -16.32 -8.14 7.88
C PHE A 6 -17.22 -7.53 8.95
N ALA A 7 -16.66 -7.16 10.10
CA ALA A 7 -17.43 -6.81 11.30
C ALA A 7 -18.39 -5.62 11.09
N GLU A 8 -18.02 -4.64 10.27
CA GLU A 8 -18.86 -3.46 10.03
C GLU A 8 -19.80 -3.59 8.83
N GLY A 9 -19.75 -4.71 8.12
CA GLY A 9 -20.62 -4.98 6.97
C GLY A 9 -20.38 -4.08 5.77
N LYS A 10 -19.27 -3.34 5.74
CA LYS A 10 -18.89 -2.46 4.63
C LYS A 10 -17.78 -3.11 3.82
N LEU A 11 -17.97 -3.19 2.52
CA LEU A 11 -16.96 -3.68 1.60
C LEU A 11 -16.96 -2.85 0.33
N GLN A 12 -15.79 -2.41 -0.10
CA GLN A 12 -15.59 -1.75 -1.38
C GLN A 12 -14.45 -2.43 -2.12
N ASN A 13 -14.72 -2.87 -3.35
CA ASN A 13 -13.68 -3.41 -4.21
C ASN A 13 -13.23 -2.35 -5.22
N ASN A 14 -11.93 -2.16 -5.31
CA ASN A 14 -11.31 -1.22 -6.24
C ASN A 14 -10.38 -1.99 -7.17
N VAL A 15 -10.43 -1.67 -8.46
CA VAL A 15 -9.52 -2.24 -9.45
C VAL A 15 -8.82 -1.10 -10.17
N SER A 16 -7.50 -1.10 -10.14
CA SER A 16 -6.69 -0.18 -10.95
C SER A 16 -6.00 -0.95 -12.06
N PHE A 17 -6.03 -0.40 -13.26
CA PHE A 17 -5.32 -0.92 -14.40
C PHE A 17 -4.09 -0.04 -14.68
N SER A 18 -2.91 -0.63 -14.64
CA SER A 18 -1.64 0.11 -14.75
C SER A 18 -0.66 -0.62 -15.66
N ARG A 19 0.17 0.17 -16.35
CA ARG A 19 1.22 -0.33 -17.23
C ARG A 19 2.53 -0.54 -16.50
N LYS A 20 3.46 -1.22 -17.15
CA LYS A 20 4.83 -1.47 -16.65
C LYS A 20 5.49 -0.19 -16.14
N ASN A 21 6.28 -0.33 -15.09
CA ASN A 21 7.03 0.72 -14.40
C ASN A 21 6.19 1.72 -13.60
N VAL A 22 4.85 1.68 -13.65
CA VAL A 22 4.03 2.48 -12.74
C VAL A 22 4.31 2.04 -11.30
N LEU A 23 4.67 2.99 -10.45
CA LEU A 23 4.89 2.83 -9.03
C LEU A 23 3.93 3.73 -8.27
N ARG A 24 3.21 3.16 -7.31
CA ARG A 24 2.27 3.89 -6.44
C ARG A 24 2.56 3.56 -5.00
N GLY A 25 2.52 4.56 -4.14
CA GLY A 25 2.68 4.37 -2.70
C GLY A 25 3.64 5.37 -2.06
N LEU A 26 3.90 5.22 -0.81
CA LEU A 26 3.37 4.23 0.12
C LEU A 26 2.26 4.87 0.95
N HIS A 27 1.08 4.26 0.95
CA HIS A 27 -0.12 4.84 1.55
C HIS A 27 -0.67 3.94 2.67
N ALA A 28 -0.82 4.46 3.87
CA ALA A 28 -1.57 3.85 4.94
C ALA A 28 -2.94 4.53 5.04
N GLU A 29 -3.98 3.79 4.75
CA GLU A 29 -5.36 4.25 4.75
C GLU A 29 -6.08 3.71 5.99
N PRO A 30 -7.21 4.33 6.42
CA PRO A 30 -7.87 4.00 7.68
C PRO A 30 -8.76 2.74 7.60
N TRP A 31 -8.39 1.76 6.79
CA TRP A 31 -9.08 0.49 6.61
C TRP A 31 -8.10 -0.66 6.35
N ASP A 32 -8.58 -1.87 6.57
CA ASP A 32 -7.84 -3.07 6.19
C ASP A 32 -8.05 -3.35 4.71
N LYS A 33 -7.06 -3.96 4.05
CA LYS A 33 -7.10 -4.28 2.63
C LYS A 33 -6.82 -5.75 2.38
N TYR A 34 -7.46 -6.28 1.36
CA TYR A 34 -7.02 -7.51 0.72
C TYR A 34 -6.63 -7.22 -0.73
N ILE A 35 -5.39 -7.47 -1.04
CA ILE A 35 -4.77 -7.16 -2.33
C ILE A 35 -4.64 -8.43 -3.14
N SER A 36 -4.99 -8.34 -4.42
CA SER A 36 -4.82 -9.43 -5.39
C SER A 36 -4.57 -8.87 -6.78
N VAL A 37 -4.05 -9.71 -7.67
CA VAL A 37 -3.91 -9.44 -9.09
C VAL A 37 -4.98 -10.22 -9.83
N ALA A 38 -5.82 -9.52 -10.60
CA ALA A 38 -7.00 -10.11 -11.24
C ALA A 38 -6.75 -10.65 -12.67
N ASP A 39 -5.56 -10.45 -13.19
CA ASP A 39 -5.12 -10.90 -14.50
C ASP A 39 -3.82 -11.71 -14.42
N GLY A 40 -3.15 -11.94 -15.53
CA GLY A 40 -1.85 -12.62 -15.56
C GLY A 40 -0.64 -11.73 -15.24
N GLY A 41 -0.87 -10.50 -14.76
CA GLY A 41 0.19 -9.54 -14.47
C GLY A 41 0.93 -9.82 -13.16
N LYS A 42 1.97 -9.02 -12.91
CA LYS A 42 2.81 -9.09 -11.70
C LYS A 42 3.14 -7.72 -11.18
N VAL A 43 3.18 -7.59 -9.86
CA VAL A 43 3.66 -6.39 -9.18
C VAL A 43 4.69 -6.77 -8.10
N LEU A 44 5.63 -5.87 -7.84
CA LEU A 44 6.42 -5.90 -6.62
C LEU A 44 5.65 -5.14 -5.56
N GLY A 45 4.99 -5.87 -4.67
CA GLY A 45 4.29 -5.29 -3.52
C GLY A 45 5.29 -4.91 -2.43
N THR A 46 5.05 -3.78 -1.79
CA THR A 46 5.90 -3.24 -0.72
C THR A 46 5.05 -2.68 0.40
N TRP A 47 5.39 -3.03 1.62
CA TRP A 47 4.69 -2.58 2.84
C TRP A 47 5.68 -2.06 3.86
N VAL A 48 5.26 -1.00 4.55
CA VAL A 48 6.02 -0.40 5.68
C VAL A 48 5.06 -0.24 6.85
N ASP A 49 5.43 -0.78 8.00
CA ASP A 49 4.61 -0.63 9.21
C ASP A 49 4.77 0.79 9.77
N LEU A 50 3.68 1.55 9.82
CA LEU A 50 3.65 2.90 10.38
C LEU A 50 2.97 2.95 11.76
N ARG A 51 2.60 1.80 12.32
CA ARG A 51 2.00 1.72 13.66
C ARG A 51 3.06 1.97 14.72
N GLU A 52 2.66 2.65 15.79
CA GLU A 52 3.50 2.85 16.96
C GLU A 52 3.94 1.52 17.59
N GLY A 53 5.22 1.38 17.90
CA GLY A 53 5.78 0.18 18.52
C GLY A 53 7.11 -0.25 17.89
N GLU A 54 7.57 -1.43 18.26
CA GLU A 54 8.87 -1.98 17.84
C GLU A 54 8.93 -2.26 16.33
N SER A 55 7.79 -2.47 15.69
CA SER A 55 7.73 -2.75 14.25
C SER A 55 7.71 -1.50 13.36
N PHE A 56 7.61 -0.29 13.94
CA PHE A 56 7.59 0.96 13.17
C PHE A 56 8.78 1.05 12.21
N GLY A 57 8.49 1.22 10.92
CA GLY A 57 9.49 1.28 9.85
C GLY A 57 9.91 -0.08 9.30
N ASN A 58 9.46 -1.20 9.88
CA ASN A 58 9.74 -2.52 9.29
C ASN A 58 9.14 -2.61 7.90
N THR A 59 9.93 -3.15 6.97
CA THR A 59 9.60 -3.23 5.54
C THR A 59 9.48 -4.68 5.10
N TYR A 60 8.49 -4.96 4.27
CA TYR A 60 8.32 -6.26 3.62
C TYR A 60 8.05 -6.08 2.14
N GLN A 61 8.65 -6.92 1.30
CA GLN A 61 8.44 -6.93 -0.14
C GLN A 61 8.20 -8.35 -0.65
N THR A 62 7.29 -8.49 -1.59
CA THR A 62 7.13 -9.75 -2.35
C THR A 62 6.51 -9.48 -3.71
N VAL A 63 6.80 -10.34 -4.67
CA VAL A 63 6.11 -10.33 -5.96
C VAL A 63 4.71 -10.93 -5.78
N ILE A 64 3.70 -10.21 -6.24
CA ILE A 64 2.31 -10.67 -6.27
C ILE A 64 1.94 -10.96 -7.72
N ASP A 65 1.41 -12.15 -7.93
CA ASP A 65 0.75 -12.59 -9.16
C ASP A 65 -0.61 -13.20 -8.83
N ALA A 66 -1.29 -13.79 -9.81
CA ALA A 66 -2.61 -14.38 -9.62
C ALA A 66 -2.66 -15.57 -8.62
N SER A 67 -1.50 -16.09 -8.19
CA SER A 67 -1.43 -17.23 -7.27
C SER A 67 -1.52 -16.85 -5.80
N LYS A 68 -1.43 -15.54 -5.46
CA LYS A 68 -1.42 -15.10 -4.06
C LYS A 68 -2.16 -13.79 -3.84
N GLY A 69 -2.77 -13.68 -2.66
CA GLY A 69 -3.30 -12.42 -2.15
C GLY A 69 -2.62 -12.02 -0.84
N ILE A 70 -2.66 -10.75 -0.53
CA ILE A 70 -2.03 -10.19 0.66
C ILE A 70 -3.07 -9.45 1.48
N PHE A 71 -3.17 -9.81 2.76
CA PHE A 71 -3.93 -9.03 3.73
C PHE A 71 -3.02 -7.96 4.34
N VAL A 72 -3.46 -6.70 4.28
CA VAL A 72 -2.75 -5.54 4.81
C VAL A 72 -3.61 -4.89 5.88
N PRO A 73 -3.22 -4.98 7.16
CA PRO A 73 -3.97 -4.32 8.23
C PRO A 73 -3.82 -2.78 8.13
N ARG A 74 -4.81 -2.06 8.63
CA ARG A 74 -4.74 -0.59 8.74
C ARG A 74 -3.48 -0.18 9.51
N GLY A 75 -2.92 0.97 9.16
CA GLY A 75 -1.67 1.46 9.73
C GLY A 75 -0.41 0.92 9.06
N VAL A 76 -0.53 -0.03 8.15
CA VAL A 76 0.58 -0.49 7.30
C VAL A 76 0.49 0.20 5.95
N ALA A 77 1.52 0.97 5.61
CA ALA A 77 1.61 1.64 4.33
C ALA A 77 1.84 0.62 3.21
N ASN A 78 1.07 0.76 2.13
CA ASN A 78 1.05 -0.13 0.99
C ASN A 78 1.49 0.58 -0.28
N GLY A 79 2.27 -0.10 -1.10
CA GLY A 79 2.64 0.35 -2.43
C GLY A 79 2.98 -0.80 -3.34
N PHE A 80 3.11 -0.50 -4.62
CA PHE A 80 3.50 -1.50 -5.61
C PHE A 80 4.19 -0.87 -6.81
N GLN A 81 5.00 -1.68 -7.48
CA GLN A 81 5.57 -1.38 -8.79
C GLN A 81 5.15 -2.45 -9.79
N VAL A 82 4.67 -2.04 -10.96
CA VAL A 82 4.23 -2.96 -12.00
C VAL A 82 5.43 -3.55 -12.73
N LEU A 83 5.54 -4.89 -12.71
CA LEU A 83 6.63 -5.64 -13.34
C LEU A 83 6.28 -6.19 -14.73
N SER A 84 5.02 -6.49 -14.98
CA SER A 84 4.49 -6.95 -16.28
C SER A 84 4.11 -5.78 -17.18
N ASP A 85 3.78 -6.05 -18.45
CA ASP A 85 3.36 -4.99 -19.39
C ASP A 85 2.13 -4.24 -18.86
N PHE A 86 1.18 -4.99 -18.29
CA PHE A 86 -0.02 -4.47 -17.63
C PHE A 86 -0.34 -5.26 -16.39
N VAL A 87 -1.11 -4.67 -15.49
CA VAL A 87 -1.69 -5.34 -14.35
C VAL A 87 -3.08 -4.78 -14.02
N ALA A 88 -4.03 -5.66 -13.72
CA ALA A 88 -5.26 -5.33 -13.03
C ALA A 88 -5.06 -5.61 -11.52
N TYR A 89 -4.78 -4.55 -10.78
CA TYR A 89 -4.49 -4.60 -9.36
C TYR A 89 -5.77 -4.34 -8.59
N SER A 90 -6.23 -5.34 -7.84
CA SER A 90 -7.47 -5.30 -7.07
C SER A 90 -7.17 -5.15 -5.58
N TYR A 91 -7.90 -4.26 -4.90
CA TYR A 91 -7.86 -4.15 -3.46
C TYR A 91 -9.28 -4.03 -2.89
N LEU A 92 -9.64 -5.01 -2.10
CA LEU A 92 -10.88 -5.05 -1.33
C LEU A 92 -10.61 -4.38 0.02
N VAL A 93 -11.44 -3.43 0.41
CA VAL A 93 -11.33 -2.68 1.67
C VAL A 93 -12.60 -2.82 2.50
N ASN A 94 -12.47 -2.71 3.81
CA ASN A 94 -13.58 -2.89 4.76
C ASN A 94 -14.19 -1.57 5.23
N ASP A 95 -14.12 -0.54 4.42
CA ASP A 95 -14.87 0.71 4.58
C ASP A 95 -15.14 1.33 3.21
N TYR A 96 -15.95 2.37 3.16
CA TYR A 96 -16.21 3.13 1.94
C TYR A 96 -15.29 4.35 1.87
N TRP A 97 -14.75 4.61 0.69
CA TRP A 97 -14.01 5.84 0.47
C TRP A 97 -14.92 7.04 0.71
N ALA A 98 -14.44 7.98 1.52
CA ALA A 98 -15.08 9.26 1.77
C ALA A 98 -14.03 10.35 1.93
N LEU A 99 -14.36 11.56 1.46
CA LEU A 99 -13.43 12.68 1.49
C LEU A 99 -13.01 13.05 2.93
N GLU A 100 -13.93 12.87 3.88
CA GLU A 100 -13.73 13.13 5.30
C GLU A 100 -12.68 12.24 5.94
N LEU A 101 -12.36 11.11 5.32
CA LEU A 101 -11.34 10.16 5.81
C LEU A 101 -9.92 10.53 5.40
N LYS A 102 -9.74 11.45 4.45
CA LYS A 102 -8.40 11.87 4.01
C LYS A 102 -7.45 12.32 5.13
N PRO A 103 -7.90 13.04 6.17
CA PRO A 103 -7.01 13.41 7.28
C PRO A 103 -6.47 12.23 8.09
N LYS A 104 -7.08 11.05 7.96
CA LYS A 104 -6.63 9.80 8.61
C LYS A 104 -5.59 9.02 7.79
N TYR A 105 -5.29 9.46 6.58
CA TYR A 105 -4.26 8.84 5.76
C TYR A 105 -2.87 9.18 6.30
N ALA A 106 -1.98 8.21 6.27
CA ALA A 106 -0.56 8.42 6.50
C ALA A 106 0.24 7.95 5.28
N PHE A 107 1.35 8.59 5.07
CA PHE A 107 2.20 8.36 3.90
C PHE A 107 3.66 8.27 4.31
N VAL A 108 4.43 7.50 3.56
CA VAL A 108 5.88 7.51 3.65
C VAL A 108 6.49 7.45 2.25
N ASN A 109 7.62 8.11 2.06
CA ASN A 109 8.25 8.23 0.76
C ASN A 109 8.81 6.88 0.29
N TYR A 110 8.41 6.46 -0.91
CA TYR A 110 8.86 5.21 -1.54
C TYR A 110 10.38 5.15 -1.76
N ALA A 111 11.05 6.29 -1.86
CA ALA A 111 12.49 6.42 -2.11
C ALA A 111 13.29 6.75 -0.85
N ASP A 112 12.70 6.61 0.34
CA ASP A 112 13.41 6.86 1.60
C ASP A 112 14.59 5.88 1.75
N PRO A 113 15.85 6.37 1.80
CA PRO A 113 17.01 5.49 1.93
C PRO A 113 17.01 4.64 3.21
N SER A 114 16.39 5.13 4.28
CA SER A 114 16.36 4.41 5.56
C SER A 114 15.49 3.14 5.52
N LEU A 115 14.59 3.03 4.54
CA LEU A 115 13.72 1.87 4.37
C LEU A 115 14.38 0.76 3.56
N ASP A 116 15.44 1.06 2.81
CA ASP A 116 16.17 0.11 1.96
C ASP A 116 15.27 -0.73 1.03
N ILE A 117 14.25 -0.08 0.45
CA ILE A 117 13.31 -0.73 -0.46
C ILE A 117 14.02 -1.04 -1.78
N GLN A 118 13.93 -2.30 -2.22
CA GLN A 118 14.56 -2.78 -3.45
C GLN A 118 13.57 -2.74 -4.62
N TRP A 119 13.37 -1.54 -5.18
CA TRP A 119 12.60 -1.39 -6.42
C TRP A 119 13.39 -1.88 -7.63
N GLU A 120 12.67 -2.36 -8.66
CA GLU A 120 13.29 -2.67 -9.94
C GLU A 120 13.31 -1.41 -10.82
N ASN A 121 14.47 -1.12 -11.45
CA ASN A 121 14.60 -0.01 -12.39
C ASN A 121 13.94 1.30 -11.92
N LEU A 122 14.28 1.75 -10.73
CA LEU A 122 13.66 2.93 -10.12
C LEU A 122 13.77 4.18 -11.02
N GLU A 123 14.83 4.28 -11.83
CA GLU A 123 15.03 5.39 -12.77
C GLU A 123 13.95 5.44 -13.88
N GLU A 124 13.37 4.29 -14.23
CA GLU A 124 12.29 4.20 -15.23
C GLU A 124 10.89 4.23 -14.59
N ALA A 125 10.79 4.30 -13.26
CA ALA A 125 9.51 4.28 -12.58
C ALA A 125 8.68 5.52 -12.87
N GLU A 126 7.41 5.30 -13.20
CA GLU A 126 6.42 6.36 -13.34
C GLU A 126 5.72 6.57 -11.99
N VAL A 127 6.00 7.70 -11.35
CA VAL A 127 5.51 8.03 -10.02
C VAL A 127 4.75 9.35 -10.07
N SER A 128 3.60 9.42 -9.39
CA SER A 128 2.85 10.69 -9.28
C SER A 128 3.65 11.75 -8.51
N GLU A 129 3.38 13.04 -8.78
CA GLU A 129 4.01 14.13 -8.03
C GLU A 129 3.66 14.07 -6.53
N ALA A 130 2.45 13.64 -6.18
CA ALA A 130 2.05 13.45 -4.79
C ALA A 130 2.93 12.39 -4.11
N ASP A 131 3.13 11.24 -4.73
CA ASP A 131 3.93 10.15 -4.16
C ASP A 131 5.42 10.52 -4.04
N LYS A 132 5.95 11.34 -4.95
CA LYS A 132 7.32 11.86 -4.87
C LYS A 132 7.56 12.78 -3.67
N ASN A 133 6.51 13.42 -3.16
CA ASN A 133 6.60 14.45 -2.12
C ASN A 133 6.12 13.97 -0.74
N HIS A 134 5.89 12.67 -0.56
CA HIS A 134 5.58 12.13 0.77
C HIS A 134 6.75 12.26 1.74
N PRO A 135 6.49 12.36 3.06
CA PRO A 135 7.53 12.53 4.06
C PRO A 135 8.46 11.31 4.15
N LEU A 136 9.70 11.54 4.53
CA LEU A 136 10.61 10.45 4.93
C LEU A 136 10.16 9.85 6.26
N LEU A 137 10.52 8.61 6.53
CA LEU A 137 10.10 7.88 7.74
C LEU A 137 10.38 8.67 9.04
N LYS A 138 11.52 9.36 9.11
CA LYS A 138 11.90 10.19 10.25
C LYS A 138 10.92 11.33 10.56
N ASP A 139 10.17 11.75 9.56
CA ASP A 139 9.18 12.85 9.67
C ASP A 139 7.74 12.32 9.75
N VAL A 140 7.55 11.00 9.69
CA VAL A 140 6.24 10.35 9.83
C VAL A 140 5.92 10.17 11.32
N LYS A 141 4.77 10.67 11.73
CA LYS A 141 4.25 10.40 13.08
C LYS A 141 3.73 8.96 13.15
N PRO A 142 4.24 8.12 14.08
CA PRO A 142 3.71 6.78 14.27
C PRO A 142 2.20 6.79 14.57
N LEU A 143 1.47 5.86 13.97
CA LEU A 143 0.02 5.73 14.15
C LEU A 143 -0.25 4.96 15.44
N ARG A 144 -0.95 5.62 16.35
CA ARG A 144 -1.39 4.99 17.60
C ARG A 144 -2.66 4.20 17.37
N LYS A 145 -3.00 3.33 18.31
CA LYS A 145 -4.20 2.50 18.23
C LYS A 145 -5.49 3.31 18.00
N GLU A 146 -5.58 4.48 18.61
CA GLU A 146 -6.71 5.39 18.42
C GLU A 146 -6.75 6.11 17.06
N ASP A 147 -5.66 6.06 16.30
CA ASP A 147 -5.56 6.66 14.97
C ASP A 147 -5.98 5.67 13.85
N LEU A 148 -6.18 4.39 14.19
CA LEU A 148 -6.43 3.28 13.26
C LEU A 148 -7.92 3.00 13.01
#